data_d52cff4877a8fce307978ed5722ecdfb
#
_entry.id   d52cff4877a8fce307978ed5722ecdfb
#
_cell.length_a   1.000
_cell.length_b   1.000
_cell.length_c   1.000
_cell.angle_alpha   90.00
_cell.angle_beta   90.00
_cell.angle_gamma   90.00
#
_symmetry.space_group_name_H-M   'P 1'
#
loop_
_entity.id
_entity.type
_entity.pdbx_description
1 polymer ?
#
loop_
_entity_poly.entity_id
_entity_poly.type
_entity_poly.pdbx_seq_one_letter_code
_entity_poly.pdbx_strand_id
1 'polypeptide(L)'
;GMANKIGGVVTHFAKSEKQLIIAIMVIVGVMSGVLSNTGTAAVLIPVVIGIAAKSGYSRSKLLMPLVFAAAMGGNLSLIGAPGNLIAQSTMQEIGKSFGFFDYAKVGVPILIAGIIFFALVGYKLLPDTKPSEDSGYGNKTDFSDVQKWKQWLSLIILILTLLGMIFEDKIGIKLCITGCIGALALIVTGVISEKQALKSI
;
A
#
# COMPACT_ATOMS: atom_id res chain seq x y z
N GLY A 1 4.76 -4.80 13.08
CA GLY A 1 6.02 -4.14 13.37
C GLY A 1 6.31 -2.93 12.50
N MET A 2 6.42 -3.08 11.18
CA MET A 2 6.77 -1.96 10.28
C MET A 2 5.66 -0.88 10.21
N ALA A 3 4.40 -1.29 10.12
CA ALA A 3 3.28 -0.35 10.09
C ALA A 3 3.21 0.55 11.33
N ASN A 4 3.51 0.00 12.53
CA ASN A 4 3.58 0.79 13.77
C ASN A 4 4.78 1.75 13.78
N LYS A 5 5.92 1.39 13.17
CA LYS A 5 7.06 2.30 13.00
C LYS A 5 6.72 3.43 12.03
N ILE A 6 6.06 3.13 10.91
CA ILE A 6 5.58 4.13 9.96
C ILE A 6 4.58 5.07 10.64
N GLY A 7 3.63 4.53 11.42
CA GLY A 7 2.70 5.34 12.22
C GLY A 7 3.41 6.27 13.21
N GLY A 8 4.46 5.80 13.89
CA GLY A 8 5.27 6.61 14.81
C GLY A 8 6.04 7.73 14.12
N VAL A 9 6.61 7.46 12.94
CA VAL A 9 7.30 8.47 12.14
C VAL A 9 6.31 9.53 11.66
N VAL A 10 5.16 9.12 11.16
CA VAL A 10 4.12 10.04 10.65
C VAL A 10 3.63 10.98 11.74
N THR A 11 3.36 10.48 12.95
CA THR A 11 2.91 11.32 14.08
C THR A 11 4.00 12.25 14.61
N HIS A 12 5.26 11.89 14.47
CA HIS A 12 6.37 12.74 14.92
C HIS A 12 6.59 13.94 13.99
N PHE A 13 6.37 13.77 12.69
CA PHE A 13 6.56 14.83 11.69
C PHE A 13 5.32 15.69 11.45
N ALA A 14 4.11 15.19 11.73
CA ALA A 14 2.87 15.89 11.46
C ALA A 14 2.43 16.72 12.67
N LYS A 15 2.70 18.03 12.64
CA LYS A 15 2.29 19.00 13.66
C LYS A 15 0.85 19.51 13.45
N SER A 16 0.20 19.19 12.34
CA SER A 16 -1.19 19.59 12.04
C SER A 16 -1.95 18.46 11.33
N GLU A 17 -3.29 18.47 11.45
CA GLU A 17 -4.18 17.52 10.77
C GLU A 17 -3.91 17.47 9.27
N LYS A 18 -3.69 18.62 8.63
CA LYS A 18 -3.41 18.75 7.23
C LYS A 18 -2.08 18.07 6.83
N GLN A 19 -1.02 18.27 7.62
CA GLN A 19 0.27 17.61 7.38
C GLN A 19 0.16 16.09 7.54
N LEU A 20 -0.65 15.64 8.50
CA LEU A 20 -0.91 14.22 8.72
C LEU A 20 -1.64 13.59 7.53
N ILE A 21 -2.65 14.25 6.98
CA ILE A 21 -3.37 13.81 5.78
C ILE A 21 -2.39 13.68 4.59
N ILE A 22 -1.58 14.70 4.34
CA ILE A 22 -0.59 14.68 3.25
C ILE A 22 0.41 13.54 3.44
N ALA A 23 0.95 13.37 4.64
CA ALA A 23 1.91 12.30 4.92
C ALA A 23 1.31 10.91 4.73
N ILE A 24 0.07 10.70 5.20
CA ILE A 24 -0.68 9.45 4.97
C ILE A 24 -0.85 9.23 3.46
N MET A 25 -1.31 10.22 2.71
CA MET A 25 -1.56 10.07 1.27
C MET A 25 -0.28 9.75 0.49
N VAL A 26 0.83 10.39 0.81
CA VAL A 26 2.12 10.10 0.15
C VAL A 26 2.57 8.67 0.42
N ILE A 27 2.56 8.26 1.70
CA ILE A 27 3.01 6.91 2.10
C ILE A 27 2.09 5.85 1.49
N VAL A 28 0.78 6.02 1.62
CA VAL A 28 -0.21 5.07 1.10
C VAL A 28 -0.14 4.99 -0.42
N GLY A 29 -0.03 6.13 -1.11
CA GLY A 29 0.06 6.18 -2.57
C GLY A 29 1.29 5.42 -3.09
N VAL A 30 2.46 5.67 -2.50
CA VAL A 30 3.69 4.95 -2.88
C VAL A 30 3.60 3.46 -2.57
N MET A 31 3.12 3.10 -1.37
CA MET A 31 2.95 1.68 -1.01
C MET A 31 1.95 0.96 -1.90
N SER A 32 0.88 1.61 -2.29
CA SER A 32 -0.15 1.03 -3.15
C SER A 32 0.35 0.74 -4.57
N GLY A 33 1.32 1.52 -5.05
CA GLY A 33 1.98 1.23 -6.32
C GLY A 33 2.75 -0.10 -6.34
N VAL A 34 3.08 -0.63 -5.15
CA VAL A 34 3.86 -1.87 -4.99
C VAL A 34 3.01 -3.02 -4.45
N LEU A 35 2.11 -2.74 -3.50
CA LEU A 35 1.39 -3.76 -2.72
C LEU A 35 -0.05 -4.00 -3.17
N SER A 36 -0.58 -3.38 -4.15
CA SER A 36 -2.00 -3.27 -4.50
C SER A 36 -2.81 -2.34 -3.60
N ASN A 37 -3.90 -1.79 -4.15
CA ASN A 37 -4.79 -0.85 -3.45
C ASN A 37 -5.42 -1.47 -2.20
N THR A 38 -6.03 -2.65 -2.39
CA THR A 38 -6.76 -3.35 -1.33
C THR A 38 -5.83 -3.80 -0.23
N GLY A 39 -4.68 -4.39 -0.59
CA GLY A 39 -3.67 -4.84 0.37
C GLY A 39 -3.11 -3.68 1.20
N THR A 40 -2.78 -2.57 0.56
CA THR A 40 -2.29 -1.37 1.25
C THR A 40 -3.35 -0.79 2.19
N ALA A 41 -4.60 -0.67 1.74
CA ALA A 41 -5.70 -0.18 2.57
C ALA A 41 -5.94 -1.10 3.78
N ALA A 42 -6.02 -2.42 3.57
CA ALA A 42 -6.25 -3.40 4.64
C ALA A 42 -5.19 -3.33 5.75
N VAL A 43 -3.92 -3.13 5.38
CA VAL A 43 -2.81 -3.03 6.35
C VAL A 43 -2.77 -1.68 7.06
N LEU A 44 -3.08 -0.59 6.35
CA LEU A 44 -2.89 0.75 6.89
C LEU A 44 -4.14 1.34 7.57
N ILE A 45 -5.35 0.87 7.27
CA ILE A 45 -6.59 1.30 7.97
C ILE A 45 -6.46 1.15 9.50
N PRO A 46 -6.08 0.00 10.07
CA PRO A 46 -5.92 -0.14 11.52
C PRO A 46 -4.86 0.81 12.11
N VAL A 47 -3.78 1.04 11.34
CA VAL A 47 -2.70 1.95 11.76
C VAL A 47 -3.20 3.39 11.83
N VAL A 48 -3.94 3.84 10.80
CA VAL A 48 -4.50 5.19 10.73
C VAL A 48 -5.59 5.40 11.77
N ILE A 49 -6.41 4.38 12.07
CA ILE A 49 -7.35 4.42 13.21
C ILE A 49 -6.59 4.64 14.52
N GLY A 50 -5.49 3.93 14.73
CA GLY A 50 -4.63 4.12 15.91
C GLY A 50 -4.00 5.52 15.99
N ILE A 51 -3.61 6.09 14.84
CA ILE A 51 -3.10 7.46 14.75
C ILE A 51 -4.22 8.45 15.09
N ALA A 52 -5.42 8.29 14.53
CA ALA A 52 -6.58 9.14 14.81
C ALA A 52 -6.92 9.17 16.32
N ALA A 53 -6.93 8.00 16.96
CA ALA A 53 -7.18 7.88 18.39
C ALA A 53 -6.13 8.60 19.26
N LYS A 54 -4.84 8.57 18.85
CA LYS A 54 -3.76 9.24 19.59
C LYS A 54 -3.70 10.74 19.35
N SER A 55 -4.02 11.19 18.14
CA SER A 55 -3.94 12.59 17.74
C SER A 55 -5.21 13.40 18.05
N GLY A 56 -6.30 12.71 18.38
CA GLY A 56 -7.61 13.35 18.60
C GLY A 56 -8.31 13.82 17.31
N TYR A 57 -7.76 13.48 16.15
CA TYR A 57 -8.36 13.84 14.85
C TYR A 57 -9.46 12.88 14.44
N SER A 58 -10.39 13.37 13.62
CA SER A 58 -11.50 12.57 13.09
C SER A 58 -10.99 11.40 12.24
N ARG A 59 -11.52 10.18 12.51
CA ARG A 59 -11.20 8.99 11.73
C ARG A 59 -11.56 9.16 10.25
N SER A 60 -12.71 9.75 9.95
CA SER A 60 -13.17 9.98 8.57
C SER A 60 -12.22 10.86 7.79
N LYS A 61 -11.67 11.93 8.42
CA LYS A 61 -10.70 12.84 7.80
C LYS A 61 -9.36 12.20 7.47
N LEU A 62 -9.01 11.09 8.11
CA LEU A 62 -7.77 10.36 7.83
C LEU A 62 -7.99 9.14 6.94
N LEU A 63 -9.11 8.42 7.11
CA LEU A 63 -9.40 7.20 6.35
C LEU A 63 -9.82 7.47 4.91
N MET A 64 -10.59 8.52 4.64
CA MET A 64 -11.00 8.85 3.27
C MET A 64 -9.79 9.20 2.39
N PRO A 65 -8.90 10.13 2.78
CA PRO A 65 -7.66 10.38 2.02
C PRO A 65 -6.80 9.13 1.83
N LEU A 66 -6.75 8.23 2.83
CA LEU A 66 -6.04 6.96 2.72
C LEU A 66 -6.58 6.12 1.57
N VAL A 67 -7.91 5.91 1.51
CA VAL A 67 -8.54 5.08 0.47
C VAL A 67 -8.35 5.68 -0.91
N PHE A 68 -8.52 7.00 -1.04
CA PHE A 68 -8.25 7.69 -2.32
C PHE A 68 -6.78 7.60 -2.74
N ALA A 69 -5.85 7.77 -1.80
CA ALA A 69 -4.43 7.63 -2.08
C ALA A 69 -4.06 6.20 -2.49
N ALA A 70 -4.66 5.18 -1.86
CA ALA A 70 -4.47 3.80 -2.25
C ALA A 70 -4.97 3.56 -3.68
N ALA A 71 -6.16 4.06 -4.03
CA ALA A 71 -6.72 3.92 -5.37
C ALA A 71 -5.87 4.62 -6.45
N MET A 72 -5.45 5.87 -6.20
CA MET A 72 -4.58 6.62 -7.12
C MET A 72 -3.17 6.00 -7.22
N GLY A 73 -2.62 5.56 -6.09
CA GLY A 73 -1.31 4.92 -6.03
C GLY A 73 -1.23 3.60 -6.79
N GLY A 74 -2.35 2.87 -6.91
CA GLY A 74 -2.42 1.67 -7.74
C GLY A 74 -2.08 1.90 -9.22
N ASN A 75 -2.14 3.14 -9.68
CA ASN A 75 -1.74 3.51 -11.04
C ASN A 75 -0.26 3.91 -11.15
N LEU A 76 0.57 3.64 -10.17
CA LEU A 76 2.01 3.91 -10.24
C LEU A 76 2.82 2.78 -10.88
N SER A 77 2.28 1.57 -10.89
CA SER A 77 2.95 0.41 -11.49
C SER A 77 1.98 -0.54 -12.18
N LEU A 78 2.54 -1.46 -12.93
CA LEU A 78 1.78 -2.50 -13.61
C LEU A 78 1.01 -3.42 -12.64
N ILE A 79 1.56 -3.69 -11.46
CA ILE A 79 0.98 -4.60 -10.45
C ILE A 79 0.13 -3.90 -9.39
N GLY A 80 0.11 -2.57 -9.37
CA GLY A 80 -0.58 -1.81 -8.32
C GLY A 80 -2.10 -1.96 -8.34
N ALA A 81 -2.70 -2.22 -9.50
CA ALA A 81 -4.14 -2.47 -9.64
C ALA A 81 -4.42 -3.63 -10.62
N PRO A 82 -5.44 -4.49 -10.34
CA PRO A 82 -5.78 -5.60 -11.24
C PRO A 82 -6.13 -5.17 -12.67
N GLY A 83 -6.75 -4.00 -12.84
CA GLY A 83 -7.08 -3.43 -14.15
C GLY A 83 -5.86 -3.19 -15.04
N ASN A 84 -4.70 -2.87 -14.44
CA ASN A 84 -3.46 -2.66 -15.17
C ASN A 84 -2.96 -3.96 -15.81
N LEU A 85 -3.09 -5.09 -15.09
CA LEU A 85 -2.73 -6.41 -15.61
C LEU A 85 -3.66 -6.87 -16.74
N ILE A 86 -4.96 -6.56 -16.64
CA ILE A 86 -5.92 -6.84 -17.72
C ILE A 86 -5.56 -6.05 -18.96
N ALA A 87 -5.27 -4.76 -18.82
CA ALA A 87 -4.84 -3.93 -19.94
C ALA A 87 -3.52 -4.43 -20.54
N GLN A 88 -2.58 -4.90 -19.72
CA GLN A 88 -1.34 -5.51 -20.18
C GLN A 88 -1.60 -6.77 -21.02
N SER A 89 -2.47 -7.68 -20.56
CA SER A 89 -2.78 -8.90 -21.31
C SER A 89 -3.39 -8.59 -22.67
N THR A 90 -4.32 -7.63 -22.74
CA THR A 90 -4.92 -7.20 -24.01
C THR A 90 -3.88 -6.57 -24.96
N MET A 91 -2.94 -5.78 -24.43
CA MET A 91 -1.88 -5.19 -25.25
C MET A 91 -0.92 -6.26 -25.78
N GLN A 92 -0.65 -7.31 -25.01
CA GLN A 92 0.19 -8.43 -25.45
C GLN A 92 -0.41 -9.22 -26.62
N GLU A 93 -1.75 -9.31 -26.71
CA GLU A 93 -2.46 -9.95 -27.84
C GLU A 93 -2.18 -9.25 -29.17
N ILE A 94 -1.91 -7.94 -29.17
CA ILE A 94 -1.57 -7.16 -30.35
C ILE A 94 -0.06 -6.92 -30.49
N GLY A 95 0.77 -7.71 -29.78
CA GLY A 95 2.22 -7.67 -29.87
C GLY A 95 2.87 -6.44 -29.22
N LYS A 96 2.16 -5.75 -28.32
CA LYS A 96 2.67 -4.61 -27.56
C LYS A 96 2.67 -4.93 -26.06
N SER A 97 3.47 -4.22 -25.29
CA SER A 97 3.50 -4.37 -23.84
C SER A 97 3.76 -3.03 -23.16
N PHE A 98 3.22 -2.86 -21.94
CA PHE A 98 3.60 -1.77 -21.06
C PHE A 98 4.82 -2.18 -20.24
N GLY A 99 5.75 -1.26 -20.06
CA GLY A 99 6.80 -1.42 -19.07
C GLY A 99 6.23 -1.29 -17.64
N PHE A 100 6.94 -1.83 -16.65
CA PHE A 100 6.50 -1.89 -15.26
C PHE A 100 6.04 -0.53 -14.70
N PHE A 101 6.73 0.55 -15.04
CA PHE A 101 6.44 1.92 -14.60
C PHE A 101 5.78 2.81 -15.66
N ASP A 102 5.31 2.28 -16.77
CA ASP A 102 4.66 3.12 -17.79
C ASP A 102 3.38 3.77 -17.26
N TYR A 103 2.68 3.08 -16.38
CA TYR A 103 1.52 3.63 -15.68
C TYR A 103 1.86 4.83 -14.79
N ALA A 104 3.08 4.92 -14.25
CA ALA A 104 3.51 6.03 -13.42
C ALA A 104 3.48 7.38 -14.17
N LYS A 105 3.63 7.38 -15.50
CA LYS A 105 3.58 8.60 -16.32
C LYS A 105 2.25 9.35 -16.16
N VAL A 106 1.17 8.60 -15.93
CA VAL A 106 -0.18 9.13 -15.67
C VAL A 106 -0.51 9.09 -14.17
N GLY A 107 -0.10 8.02 -13.48
CA GLY A 107 -0.39 7.79 -12.07
C GLY A 107 0.23 8.83 -11.13
N VAL A 108 1.48 9.26 -11.40
CA VAL A 108 2.16 10.28 -10.57
C VAL A 108 1.42 11.63 -10.64
N PRO A 109 1.10 12.19 -11.81
CA PRO A 109 0.30 13.41 -11.89
C PRO A 109 -1.06 13.30 -11.18
N ILE A 110 -1.75 12.17 -11.32
CA ILE A 110 -3.05 11.93 -10.66
C ILE A 110 -2.88 11.91 -9.12
N LEU A 111 -1.88 11.20 -8.62
CA LEU A 111 -1.60 11.14 -7.17
C LEU A 111 -1.25 12.52 -6.62
N ILE A 112 -0.40 13.29 -7.31
CA ILE A 112 -0.03 14.65 -6.92
C ILE A 112 -1.28 15.56 -6.91
N ALA A 113 -2.09 15.52 -7.96
CA ALA A 113 -3.33 16.31 -8.04
C ALA A 113 -4.29 15.96 -6.90
N GLY A 114 -4.44 14.66 -6.58
CA GLY A 114 -5.25 14.20 -5.45
C GLY A 114 -4.72 14.70 -4.11
N ILE A 115 -3.41 14.63 -3.87
CA ILE A 115 -2.78 15.15 -2.65
C ILE A 115 -3.01 16.66 -2.52
N ILE A 116 -2.83 17.42 -3.61
CA ILE A 116 -3.08 18.87 -3.63
C ILE A 116 -4.56 19.17 -3.34
N PHE A 117 -5.46 18.43 -3.98
CA PHE A 117 -6.91 18.59 -3.74
C PHE A 117 -7.26 18.38 -2.26
N PHE A 118 -6.81 17.28 -1.66
CA PHE A 118 -7.09 17.01 -0.24
C PHE A 118 -6.39 18.01 0.69
N ALA A 119 -5.21 18.49 0.32
CA ALA A 119 -4.49 19.51 1.08
C ALA A 119 -5.16 20.90 1.05
N LEU A 120 -5.87 21.25 -0.02
CA LEU A 120 -6.49 22.59 -0.19
C LEU A 120 -7.97 22.60 0.16
N VAL A 121 -8.72 21.62 -0.32
CA VAL A 121 -10.19 21.62 -0.29
C VAL A 121 -10.73 20.37 0.42
N GLY A 122 -10.23 19.20 0.09
CA GLY A 122 -10.80 17.92 0.49
C GLY A 122 -10.88 17.77 2.01
N TYR A 123 -9.88 18.21 2.76
CA TYR A 123 -9.88 18.10 4.22
C TYR A 123 -11.02 18.92 4.90
N LYS A 124 -11.54 19.97 4.24
CA LYS A 124 -12.65 20.79 4.72
C LYS A 124 -14.02 20.18 4.42
N LEU A 125 -14.10 19.38 3.34
CA LEU A 125 -15.34 18.74 2.91
C LEU A 125 -15.66 17.47 3.70
N LEU A 126 -14.67 16.90 4.38
CA LEU A 126 -14.85 15.68 5.14
C LEU A 126 -15.56 15.93 6.46
N PRO A 127 -16.56 15.10 6.83
CA PRO A 127 -17.32 15.26 8.06
C PRO A 127 -16.42 15.09 9.30
N ASP A 128 -16.62 15.95 10.27
CA ASP A 128 -15.93 15.92 11.55
C ASP A 128 -16.68 14.98 12.50
N THR A 129 -16.58 13.68 12.27
CA THR A 129 -17.13 12.68 13.17
C THR A 129 -16.20 12.52 14.36
N LYS A 130 -16.63 12.99 15.55
CA LYS A 130 -15.90 12.72 16.80
C LYS A 130 -15.71 11.21 16.96
N PRO A 131 -14.57 10.77 17.51
CA PRO A 131 -14.35 9.36 17.78
C PRO A 131 -15.45 8.84 18.71
N SER A 132 -16.39 8.07 18.22
CA SER A 132 -17.27 7.29 19.10
C SER A 132 -16.42 6.17 19.70
N GLU A 133 -16.42 6.06 21.01
CA GLU A 133 -15.66 5.06 21.78
C GLU A 133 -16.03 3.61 21.43
N ASP A 134 -17.09 3.40 20.65
CA ASP A 134 -17.77 2.11 20.48
C ASP A 134 -17.53 1.38 19.16
N SER A 135 -16.59 1.74 18.32
CA SER A 135 -16.31 0.91 17.16
C SER A 135 -15.16 -0.04 17.45
N GLY A 136 -15.51 -1.29 17.80
CA GLY A 136 -14.62 -2.43 18.07
C GLY A 136 -13.68 -2.88 16.93
N TYR A 137 -13.29 -1.97 16.05
CA TYR A 137 -12.24 -2.14 15.04
C TYR A 137 -10.83 -1.92 15.60
N GLY A 138 -10.71 -1.87 16.90
CA GLY A 138 -9.42 -1.79 17.60
C GLY A 138 -8.85 -3.15 18.01
N ASN A 139 -9.25 -4.25 17.36
CA ASN A 139 -8.53 -5.51 17.54
C ASN A 139 -7.09 -5.29 17.04
N LYS A 140 -6.22 -5.10 18.02
CA LYS A 140 -4.78 -5.15 17.87
C LYS A 140 -4.42 -6.44 17.14
N THR A 141 -4.28 -6.38 15.83
CA THR A 141 -3.40 -7.32 15.16
C THR A 141 -2.02 -6.96 15.66
N ASP A 142 -1.67 -7.59 16.79
CA ASP A 142 -0.39 -7.36 17.45
C ASP A 142 0.66 -8.09 16.62
N PHE A 143 1.24 -7.36 15.68
CA PHE A 143 2.40 -7.82 14.90
C PHE A 143 3.71 -7.73 15.69
N SER A 144 3.64 -7.48 17.00
CA SER A 144 4.82 -7.40 17.86
C SER A 144 5.51 -8.73 18.05
N ASP A 145 4.82 -9.86 17.84
CA ASP A 145 5.36 -11.22 18.01
C ASP A 145 6.13 -11.76 16.80
N VAL A 146 6.17 -11.02 15.68
CA VAL A 146 6.93 -11.49 14.51
C VAL A 146 8.41 -11.23 14.73
N GLN A 147 9.20 -12.30 14.81
CA GLN A 147 10.65 -12.25 14.97
C GLN A 147 11.30 -11.29 13.97
N LYS A 148 12.18 -10.43 14.42
CA LYS A 148 12.81 -9.37 13.60
C LYS A 148 13.46 -9.91 12.32
N TRP A 149 14.07 -11.09 12.35
CA TRP A 149 14.69 -11.70 11.18
C TRP A 149 13.67 -12.08 10.10
N LYS A 150 12.45 -12.52 10.47
CA LYS A 150 11.37 -12.81 9.52
C LYS A 150 10.88 -11.55 8.81
N GLN A 151 10.82 -10.43 9.53
CA GLN A 151 10.45 -9.13 8.97
C GLN A 151 11.49 -8.65 7.95
N TRP A 152 12.78 -8.80 8.26
CA TRP A 152 13.87 -8.44 7.35
C TRP A 152 13.90 -9.36 6.14
N LEU A 153 13.76 -10.66 6.34
CA LEU A 153 13.77 -11.64 5.27
C LEU A 153 12.58 -11.44 4.30
N SER A 154 11.38 -11.18 4.83
CA SER A 154 10.21 -10.87 3.99
C SER A 154 10.42 -9.60 3.17
N LEU A 155 11.06 -8.58 3.74
CA LEU A 155 11.39 -7.34 3.02
C LEU A 155 12.40 -7.60 1.90
N ILE A 156 13.45 -8.38 2.17
CA ILE A 156 14.46 -8.74 1.16
C ILE A 156 13.81 -9.51 0.01
N ILE A 157 13.00 -10.54 0.31
CA ILE A 157 12.31 -11.33 -0.71
C ILE A 157 11.37 -10.43 -1.52
N LEU A 158 10.62 -9.53 -0.89
CA LEU A 158 9.75 -8.57 -1.57
C LEU A 158 10.56 -7.68 -2.54
N ILE A 159 11.67 -7.10 -2.07
CA ILE A 159 12.53 -6.25 -2.91
C ILE A 159 13.10 -7.04 -4.09
N LEU A 160 13.58 -8.26 -3.86
CA LEU A 160 14.11 -9.11 -4.94
C LEU A 160 13.03 -9.47 -5.96
N THR A 161 11.82 -9.80 -5.50
CA THR A 161 10.68 -10.09 -6.37
C THR A 161 10.32 -8.87 -7.23
N LEU A 162 10.26 -7.68 -6.62
CA LEU A 162 9.99 -6.44 -7.33
C LEU A 162 11.08 -6.11 -8.35
N LEU A 163 12.35 -6.27 -7.98
CA LEU A 163 13.45 -6.08 -8.92
C LEU A 163 13.34 -7.06 -10.10
N GLY A 164 13.02 -8.33 -9.83
CA GLY A 164 12.78 -9.31 -10.88
C GLY A 164 11.63 -8.93 -11.81
N MET A 165 10.54 -8.34 -11.27
CA MET A 165 9.42 -7.85 -12.07
C MET A 165 9.78 -6.60 -12.89
N ILE A 166 10.54 -5.66 -12.31
CA ILE A 166 11.00 -4.44 -13.00
C ILE A 166 11.91 -4.78 -14.18
N PHE A 167 12.76 -5.79 -14.03
CA PHE A 167 13.71 -6.22 -15.06
C PHE A 167 13.18 -7.38 -15.94
N GLU A 168 11.85 -7.58 -16.00
CA GLU A 168 11.20 -8.60 -16.81
C GLU A 168 11.75 -8.63 -18.24
N ASP A 169 11.81 -7.47 -18.92
CA ASP A 169 12.28 -7.32 -20.28
C ASP A 169 13.75 -7.76 -20.50
N LYS A 170 14.60 -7.66 -19.45
CA LYS A 170 16.01 -8.03 -19.50
C LYS A 170 16.25 -9.49 -19.12
N ILE A 171 15.47 -10.00 -18.16
CA ILE A 171 15.61 -11.34 -17.61
C ILE A 171 14.83 -12.36 -18.45
N GLY A 172 13.78 -11.93 -19.17
CA GLY A 172 12.93 -12.78 -19.99
C GLY A 172 11.99 -13.70 -19.19
N ILE A 173 11.83 -13.46 -17.88
CA ILE A 173 10.96 -14.22 -17.01
C ILE A 173 9.65 -13.43 -16.83
N LYS A 174 8.52 -14.03 -17.20
CA LYS A 174 7.20 -13.39 -17.08
C LYS A 174 6.90 -12.99 -15.65
N LEU A 175 6.28 -11.83 -15.47
CA LEU A 175 5.86 -11.22 -14.20
C LEU A 175 5.17 -12.22 -13.25
N CYS A 176 4.25 -13.05 -13.77
CA CYS A 176 3.56 -14.09 -13.00
C CYS A 176 4.54 -15.13 -12.41
N ILE A 177 5.56 -15.54 -13.16
CA ILE A 177 6.55 -16.53 -12.71
C ILE A 177 7.39 -15.92 -11.59
N THR A 178 7.85 -14.69 -11.75
CA THR A 178 8.61 -13.96 -10.72
C THR A 178 7.81 -13.81 -9.43
N GLY A 179 6.51 -13.50 -9.54
CA GLY A 179 5.61 -13.43 -8.38
C GLY A 179 5.44 -14.77 -7.68
N CYS A 180 5.25 -15.86 -8.44
CA CYS A 180 5.17 -17.22 -7.89
C CYS A 180 6.46 -17.64 -7.17
N ILE A 181 7.62 -17.34 -7.75
CA ILE A 181 8.93 -17.63 -7.12
C ILE A 181 9.05 -16.87 -5.80
N GLY A 182 8.68 -15.58 -5.77
CA GLY A 182 8.69 -14.79 -4.54
C GLY A 182 7.76 -15.34 -3.45
N ALA A 183 6.55 -15.76 -3.82
CA ALA A 183 5.60 -16.38 -2.89
C ALA A 183 6.12 -17.71 -2.34
N LEU A 184 6.67 -18.57 -3.21
CA LEU A 184 7.28 -19.84 -2.80
C LEU A 184 8.48 -19.61 -1.88
N ALA A 185 9.32 -18.61 -2.17
CA ALA A 185 10.46 -18.28 -1.31
C ALA A 185 10.02 -17.90 0.11
N LEU A 186 8.91 -17.17 0.29
CA LEU A 186 8.35 -16.84 1.60
C LEU A 186 7.87 -18.07 2.37
N ILE A 187 7.34 -19.07 1.69
CA ILE A 187 6.88 -20.33 2.29
C ILE A 187 8.08 -21.20 2.68
N VAL A 188 9.02 -21.42 1.75
CA VAL A 188 10.21 -22.28 1.95
C VAL A 188 11.10 -21.73 3.06
N THR A 189 11.25 -20.40 3.15
CA THR A 189 12.03 -19.76 4.22
C THR A 189 11.30 -19.74 5.58
N GLY A 190 10.06 -20.24 5.66
CA GLY A 190 9.28 -20.30 6.91
C GLY A 190 8.85 -18.94 7.46
N VAL A 191 8.87 -17.90 6.62
CA VAL A 191 8.35 -16.57 6.97
C VAL A 191 6.84 -16.64 7.14
N ILE A 192 6.16 -17.33 6.21
CA ILE A 192 4.72 -17.58 6.23
C ILE A 192 4.51 -19.10 6.23
N SER A 193 3.57 -19.58 7.05
CA SER A 193 3.22 -21.00 7.03
C SER A 193 2.32 -21.29 5.81
N GLU A 194 2.40 -22.52 5.28
CA GLU A 194 1.61 -22.98 4.15
C GLU A 194 0.09 -22.73 4.37
N LYS A 195 -0.41 -23.02 5.58
CA LYS A 195 -1.81 -22.75 5.94
C LYS A 195 -2.19 -21.27 5.89
N GLN A 196 -1.27 -20.38 6.24
CA GLN A 196 -1.49 -18.94 6.16
C GLN A 196 -1.46 -18.45 4.70
N ALA A 197 -0.58 -19.00 3.88
CA ALA A 197 -0.51 -18.70 2.46
C ALA A 197 -1.80 -19.11 1.73
N LEU A 198 -2.29 -20.31 1.96
CA LEU A 198 -3.55 -20.82 1.36
C LEU A 198 -4.79 -20.05 1.84
N LYS A 199 -4.79 -19.50 3.05
CA LYS A 199 -5.90 -18.70 3.58
C LYS A 199 -5.92 -17.26 3.01
N SER A 200 -4.84 -16.85 2.36
CA SER A 200 -4.69 -15.48 1.80
C SER A 200 -5.12 -15.39 0.33
N ILE A 201 -5.42 -16.54 -0.28
CA ILE A 201 -5.98 -16.68 -1.63
C ILE A 201 -7.51 -16.71 -1.53
#